data_f406a139e4619879434519663f95ba73
#
_entry.id   f406a139e4619879434519663f95ba73
#
_cell.length_a   1.000
_cell.length_b   1.000
_cell.length_c   1.000
_cell.angle_alpha   90.00
_cell.angle_beta   90.00
_cell.angle_gamma   90.00
#
_symmetry.space_group_name_H-M   'P 1'
#
loop_
_entity.id
_entity.type
_entity.pdbx_description
1 polymer ?
#
loop_
_entity_poly.entity_id
_entity_poly.type
_entity_poly.pdbx_seq_one_letter_code
_entity_poly.pdbx_strand_id
1 'polypeptide(L)'
;MNVSVMEKPGKQAEGKARPVLEVKNIETFYGAVMAIRGVSLEVHEGKIVTILGANGAGKTTLLKTISGVMDPEKGKILLDGKEIQGRDPDVIVRRGVAHVPEGREVFPFLTVEENLRMGAFTRNDKEVGSDIEMVYGYFPILRERRRQQAGYLSGGQQQMLAIGRGLMTRPRVLLLDEPSLGLSPILVQEIFGIIRRLNEEQGVTMMLVEQNANVALRTADYGYVMEIGRIVMGGSSQELLASEDIQEFYLGVQGESQRGQKRWKRRKTWR
;
A
#
# COMPACT_ATOMS: atom_id res chain seq x y z
N MET A 1 60.28 -21.03 -10.39
CA MET A 1 59.20 -20.65 -11.30
C MET A 1 57.92 -20.50 -10.47
N ASN A 2 57.61 -19.27 -10.06
CA ASN A 2 56.40 -18.98 -9.31
C ASN A 2 55.27 -18.70 -10.29
N VAL A 3 54.23 -19.51 -10.26
CA VAL A 3 52.98 -19.30 -11.02
C VAL A 3 52.07 -18.50 -10.11
N SER A 4 51.91 -17.20 -10.44
CA SER A 4 50.96 -16.30 -9.82
C SER A 4 49.54 -16.68 -10.23
N VAL A 5 48.70 -17.10 -9.29
CA VAL A 5 47.27 -17.32 -9.48
C VAL A 5 46.59 -15.96 -9.49
N MET A 6 46.08 -15.51 -10.64
CA MET A 6 45.24 -14.35 -10.76
C MET A 6 43.89 -14.63 -10.08
N GLU A 7 43.62 -13.92 -8.98
CA GLU A 7 42.29 -13.83 -8.38
C GLU A 7 41.31 -13.13 -9.34
N LYS A 8 40.21 -13.81 -9.64
CA LYS A 8 39.10 -13.23 -10.40
C LYS A 8 38.47 -12.11 -9.57
N PRO A 9 38.16 -10.93 -10.16
CA PRO A 9 37.48 -9.88 -9.43
C PRO A 9 36.11 -10.36 -8.97
N GLY A 10 35.84 -10.22 -7.66
CA GLY A 10 34.60 -10.54 -7.03
C GLY A 10 33.45 -9.74 -7.68
N LYS A 11 32.31 -10.41 -7.87
CA LYS A 11 31.05 -9.78 -8.28
C LYS A 11 30.79 -8.60 -7.33
N GLN A 12 30.81 -7.39 -7.89
CA GLN A 12 30.34 -6.19 -7.21
C GLN A 12 28.89 -6.44 -6.79
N ALA A 13 28.63 -6.32 -5.49
CA ALA A 13 27.27 -6.30 -4.96
C ALA A 13 26.54 -5.16 -5.65
N GLU A 14 25.50 -5.46 -6.42
CA GLU A 14 24.56 -4.48 -6.94
C GLU A 14 24.07 -3.67 -5.75
N GLY A 15 24.42 -2.37 -5.72
CA GLY A 15 24.03 -1.47 -4.65
C GLY A 15 22.51 -1.47 -4.55
N LYS A 16 21.96 -2.01 -3.46
CA LYS A 16 20.51 -1.93 -3.18
C LYS A 16 20.10 -0.48 -3.28
N ALA A 17 19.26 -0.16 -4.27
CA ALA A 17 18.67 1.17 -4.39
C ALA A 17 18.03 1.54 -3.03
N ARG A 18 18.28 2.77 -2.55
CA ARG A 18 17.74 3.21 -1.26
C ARG A 18 16.21 3.21 -1.32
N PRO A 19 15.54 2.69 -0.27
CA PRO A 19 14.08 2.74 -0.23
C PRO A 19 13.59 4.20 -0.14
N VAL A 20 12.47 4.46 -0.78
CA VAL A 20 11.76 5.74 -0.71
C VAL A 20 11.11 5.93 0.67
N LEU A 21 10.49 4.85 1.19
CA LEU A 21 9.90 4.83 2.52
C LEU A 21 10.52 3.70 3.33
N GLU A 22 11.02 4.05 4.52
CA GLU A 22 11.55 3.09 5.49
C GLU A 22 10.79 3.24 6.81
N VAL A 23 10.34 2.13 7.36
CA VAL A 23 9.76 2.04 8.70
C VAL A 23 10.71 1.19 9.54
N LYS A 24 11.17 1.71 10.70
CA LYS A 24 12.19 1.09 11.54
C LYS A 24 11.68 0.92 12.96
N ASN A 25 11.33 -0.31 13.31
CA ASN A 25 10.97 -0.75 14.67
C ASN A 25 9.93 0.14 15.34
N ILE A 26 8.85 0.52 14.62
CA ILE A 26 7.80 1.37 15.18
C ILE A 26 6.90 0.61 16.15
N GLU A 27 6.53 1.30 17.26
CA GLU A 27 5.54 0.86 18.23
C GLU A 27 4.46 1.94 18.33
N THR A 28 3.18 1.56 18.12
CA THR A 28 2.05 2.51 18.15
C THR A 28 0.93 1.95 19.02
N PHE A 29 0.28 2.83 19.78
CA PHE A 29 -0.69 2.47 20.80
C PHE A 29 -2.04 3.16 20.58
N TYR A 30 -3.11 2.49 20.99
CA TYR A 30 -4.42 3.08 21.28
C TYR A 30 -4.61 3.06 22.81
N GLY A 31 -4.32 4.17 23.48
CA GLY A 31 -4.28 4.20 24.94
C GLY A 31 -3.27 3.17 25.47
N ALA A 32 -3.73 2.20 26.28
CA ALA A 32 -2.88 1.15 26.82
C ALA A 32 -2.66 -0.06 25.86
N VAL A 33 -3.33 -0.08 24.73
CA VAL A 33 -3.29 -1.23 23.80
C VAL A 33 -2.22 -1.01 22.73
N MET A 34 -1.17 -1.82 22.73
CA MET A 34 -0.15 -1.81 21.68
C MET A 34 -0.69 -2.44 20.41
N ALA A 35 -0.95 -1.62 19.39
CA ALA A 35 -1.49 -2.04 18.11
C ALA A 35 -0.37 -2.41 17.11
N ILE A 36 0.75 -1.70 17.11
CA ILE A 36 1.95 -1.98 16.30
C ILE A 36 3.10 -2.31 17.25
N ARG A 37 3.81 -3.41 16.96
CA ARG A 37 4.75 -4.06 17.89
C ARG A 37 6.12 -4.29 17.25
N GLY A 38 6.86 -3.22 17.01
CA GLY A 38 8.20 -3.28 16.44
C GLY A 38 8.20 -3.62 14.95
N VAL A 39 7.33 -2.94 14.17
CA VAL A 39 7.24 -3.16 12.72
C VAL A 39 8.40 -2.47 12.01
N SER A 40 9.03 -3.22 11.10
CA SER A 40 10.04 -2.71 10.17
C SER A 40 9.71 -3.17 8.75
N LEU A 41 9.77 -2.26 7.77
CA LEU A 41 9.53 -2.54 6.36
C LEU A 41 10.17 -1.47 5.48
N GLU A 42 10.30 -1.77 4.19
CA GLU A 42 10.85 -0.88 3.18
C GLU A 42 9.94 -0.85 1.94
N VAL A 43 9.83 0.32 1.32
CA VAL A 43 9.16 0.50 0.01
C VAL A 43 10.15 1.19 -0.92
N HIS A 44 10.47 0.53 -2.03
CA HIS A 44 11.40 1.04 -3.04
C HIS A 44 10.65 1.86 -4.11
N GLU A 45 11.36 2.81 -4.72
CA GLU A 45 10.79 3.69 -5.75
C GLU A 45 10.23 2.88 -6.93
N GLY A 46 9.06 3.29 -7.43
CA GLY A 46 8.38 2.63 -8.55
C GLY A 46 7.86 1.23 -8.24
N LYS A 47 7.80 0.81 -6.97
CA LYS A 47 7.31 -0.50 -6.57
C LYS A 47 5.95 -0.44 -5.91
N ILE A 48 5.18 -1.50 -6.07
CA ILE A 48 3.96 -1.77 -5.31
C ILE A 48 4.31 -2.76 -4.20
N VAL A 49 4.14 -2.33 -2.94
CA VAL A 49 4.31 -3.20 -1.76
C VAL A 49 2.94 -3.45 -1.12
N THR A 50 2.66 -4.69 -0.75
CA THR A 50 1.41 -5.01 -0.04
C THR A 50 1.65 -5.49 1.38
N ILE A 51 0.74 -5.12 2.29
CA ILE A 51 0.67 -5.65 3.65
C ILE A 51 -0.59 -6.51 3.75
N LEU A 52 -0.40 -7.80 3.92
CA LEU A 52 -1.47 -8.78 4.11
C LEU A 52 -1.71 -9.01 5.59
N GLY A 53 -2.96 -9.27 5.94
CA GLY A 53 -3.32 -9.63 7.31
C GLY A 53 -4.82 -9.63 7.53
N ALA A 54 -5.27 -10.37 8.53
CA ALA A 54 -6.66 -10.40 8.95
C ALA A 54 -7.11 -9.03 9.51
N ASN A 55 -8.43 -8.86 9.68
CA ASN A 55 -8.96 -7.69 10.38
C ASN A 55 -8.41 -7.64 11.80
N GLY A 56 -8.03 -6.45 12.26
CA GLY A 56 -7.39 -6.26 13.56
C GLY A 56 -5.89 -6.62 13.60
N ALA A 57 -5.26 -7.00 12.49
CA ALA A 57 -3.82 -7.26 12.46
C ALA A 57 -2.95 -6.01 12.67
N GLY A 58 -3.52 -4.79 12.51
CA GLY A 58 -2.82 -3.51 12.66
C GLY A 58 -2.54 -2.79 11.34
N LYS A 59 -3.05 -3.27 10.20
CA LYS A 59 -2.78 -2.73 8.86
C LYS A 59 -3.12 -1.23 8.74
N THR A 60 -4.38 -0.87 9.02
CA THR A 60 -4.84 0.53 9.01
C THR A 60 -4.07 1.39 10.02
N THR A 61 -3.73 0.84 11.19
CA THR A 61 -2.91 1.55 12.18
C THR A 61 -1.52 1.85 11.64
N LEU A 62 -0.90 0.91 10.92
CA LEU A 62 0.39 1.12 10.26
C LEU A 62 0.31 2.28 9.25
N LEU A 63 -0.73 2.31 8.38
CA LEU A 63 -0.91 3.41 7.43
C LEU A 63 -1.17 4.75 8.14
N LYS A 64 -1.99 4.76 9.19
CA LYS A 64 -2.23 5.96 10.01
C LYS A 64 -0.97 6.47 10.68
N THR A 65 -0.09 5.56 11.12
CA THR A 65 1.19 5.94 11.73
C THR A 65 2.15 6.52 10.68
N ILE A 66 2.20 5.96 9.47
CA ILE A 66 3.04 6.49 8.38
C ILE A 66 2.53 7.85 7.90
N SER A 67 1.21 8.06 7.84
CA SER A 67 0.59 9.31 7.39
C SER A 67 0.48 10.40 8.47
N GLY A 68 0.96 10.15 9.69
CA GLY A 68 0.96 11.10 10.80
C GLY A 68 -0.40 11.33 11.47
N VAL A 69 -1.39 10.50 11.17
CA VAL A 69 -2.69 10.50 11.89
C VAL A 69 -2.52 9.93 13.29
N MET A 70 -1.48 9.13 13.50
CA MET A 70 -1.06 8.58 14.79
C MET A 70 0.44 8.69 14.92
N ASP A 71 0.92 9.01 16.12
CA ASP A 71 2.35 9.04 16.39
C ASP A 71 2.84 7.69 16.91
N PRO A 72 4.00 7.18 16.45
CA PRO A 72 4.64 6.05 17.08
C PRO A 72 5.31 6.49 18.38
N GLU A 73 5.20 5.70 19.45
CA GLU A 73 5.95 5.95 20.68
C GLU A 73 7.44 5.62 20.55
N LYS A 74 7.75 4.66 19.66
CA LYS A 74 9.13 4.24 19.36
C LYS A 74 9.33 3.98 17.89
N GLY A 75 10.59 4.03 17.48
CA GLY A 75 11.03 3.75 16.13
C GLY A 75 11.09 4.99 15.27
N LYS A 76 11.35 4.78 13.97
CA LYS A 76 11.52 5.86 13.00
C LYS A 76 10.79 5.55 11.70
N ILE A 77 10.32 6.61 11.05
CA ILE A 77 9.75 6.55 9.70
C ILE A 77 10.54 7.54 8.86
N LEU A 78 11.13 7.08 7.77
CA LEU A 78 11.93 7.90 6.89
C LEU A 78 11.31 7.92 5.49
N LEU A 79 11.17 9.12 4.93
CA LEU A 79 10.84 9.35 3.53
C LEU A 79 12.05 9.98 2.83
N ASP A 80 12.55 9.34 1.77
CA ASP A 80 13.80 9.74 1.10
C ASP A 80 14.96 9.96 2.10
N GLY A 81 15.06 9.11 3.13
CA GLY A 81 16.07 9.18 4.18
C GLY A 81 15.86 10.28 5.24
N LYS A 82 14.76 11.04 5.19
CA LYS A 82 14.43 12.10 6.14
C LYS A 82 13.33 11.63 7.10
N GLU A 83 13.53 11.84 8.39
CA GLU A 83 12.54 11.47 9.42
C GLU A 83 11.23 12.28 9.26
N ILE A 84 10.10 11.56 9.31
CA ILE A 84 8.76 12.13 9.17
C ILE A 84 7.84 11.81 10.35
N GLN A 85 8.21 10.88 11.25
CA GLN A 85 7.39 10.56 12.42
C GLN A 85 7.21 11.78 13.34
N GLY A 86 6.08 11.86 14.03
CA GLY A 86 5.73 12.97 14.91
C GLY A 86 5.52 14.30 14.16
N ARG A 87 5.21 14.24 12.86
CA ARG A 87 4.83 15.40 12.05
C ARG A 87 3.34 15.37 11.78
N ASP A 88 2.73 16.55 11.74
CA ASP A 88 1.32 16.69 11.38
C ASP A 88 1.02 16.14 9.98
N PRO A 89 -0.18 15.58 9.74
CA PRO A 89 -0.55 14.98 8.46
C PRO A 89 -0.38 15.91 7.25
N ASP A 90 -0.66 17.22 7.40
CA ASP A 90 -0.51 18.18 6.31
C ASP A 90 0.97 18.35 5.91
N VAL A 91 1.90 18.30 6.87
CA VAL A 91 3.35 18.33 6.62
C VAL A 91 3.79 17.07 5.89
N ILE A 92 3.25 15.92 6.28
CA ILE A 92 3.58 14.63 5.66
C ILE A 92 3.07 14.57 4.22
N VAL A 93 1.84 15.04 3.96
CA VAL A 93 1.30 15.15 2.59
C VAL A 93 2.16 16.07 1.73
N ARG A 94 2.58 17.24 2.23
CA ARG A 94 3.49 18.15 1.51
C ARG A 94 4.87 17.54 1.22
N ARG A 95 5.28 16.56 2.00
CA ARG A 95 6.52 15.79 1.75
C ARG A 95 6.35 14.66 0.74
N GLY A 96 5.11 14.38 0.33
CA GLY A 96 4.82 13.43 -0.72
C GLY A 96 4.26 12.08 -0.25
N VAL A 97 3.69 11.96 0.95
CA VAL A 97 2.93 10.77 1.35
C VAL A 97 1.44 11.09 1.25
N ALA A 98 0.73 10.46 0.31
CA ALA A 98 -0.73 10.56 0.24
C ALA A 98 -1.36 9.29 0.83
N HIS A 99 -2.45 9.45 1.57
CA HIS A 99 -3.20 8.35 2.16
C HIS A 99 -4.65 8.37 1.66
N VAL A 100 -5.07 7.25 1.07
CA VAL A 100 -6.46 6.97 0.72
C VAL A 100 -6.98 6.00 1.78
N PRO A 101 -7.77 6.48 2.75
CA PRO A 101 -8.23 5.67 3.87
C PRO A 101 -9.32 4.69 3.45
N GLU A 102 -9.54 3.68 4.31
CA GLU A 102 -10.73 2.84 4.26
C GLU A 102 -11.99 3.71 4.32
N GLY A 103 -13.06 3.31 3.61
CA GLY A 103 -14.31 4.06 3.60
C GLY A 103 -14.36 5.21 2.59
N ARG A 104 -13.31 5.40 1.76
CA ARG A 104 -13.25 6.33 0.61
C ARG A 104 -13.15 7.81 0.99
N GLU A 105 -13.87 8.26 2.01
CA GLU A 105 -13.89 9.63 2.57
C GLU A 105 -13.94 10.73 1.51
N VAL A 106 -14.82 10.58 0.50
CA VAL A 106 -15.08 11.64 -0.50
C VAL A 106 -15.87 12.77 0.16
N PHE A 107 -15.74 14.00 -0.36
CA PHE A 107 -16.58 15.12 0.03
C PHE A 107 -17.93 15.01 -0.69
N PRO A 108 -19.02 14.56 -0.04
CA PRO A 108 -20.24 14.13 -0.71
C PRO A 108 -21.01 15.27 -1.39
N PHE A 109 -20.89 16.49 -0.88
CA PHE A 109 -21.55 17.68 -1.41
C PHE A 109 -20.75 18.40 -2.51
N LEU A 110 -19.48 18.08 -2.67
CA LEU A 110 -18.65 18.57 -3.76
C LEU A 110 -18.84 17.70 -5.00
N THR A 111 -18.70 18.31 -6.16
CA THR A 111 -18.65 17.58 -7.45
C THR A 111 -17.40 16.70 -7.53
N VAL A 112 -17.38 15.76 -8.48
CA VAL A 112 -16.21 14.95 -8.79
C VAL A 112 -14.98 15.83 -9.08
N GLU A 113 -15.14 16.85 -9.94
CA GLU A 113 -14.03 17.75 -10.29
C GLU A 113 -13.53 18.53 -9.08
N GLU A 114 -14.43 19.05 -8.23
CA GLU A 114 -14.06 19.75 -7.00
C GLU A 114 -13.34 18.84 -6.01
N ASN A 115 -13.79 17.58 -5.86
CA ASN A 115 -13.07 16.58 -5.06
C ASN A 115 -11.63 16.37 -5.55
N LEU A 116 -11.42 16.26 -6.86
CA LEU A 116 -10.08 16.13 -7.44
C LEU A 116 -9.24 17.39 -7.18
N ARG A 117 -9.81 18.59 -7.35
CA ARG A 117 -9.14 19.85 -7.03
C ARG A 117 -8.73 19.95 -5.57
N MET A 118 -9.56 19.44 -4.65
CA MET A 118 -9.23 19.38 -3.21
C MET A 118 -7.98 18.52 -2.96
N GLY A 119 -7.74 17.45 -3.74
CA GLY A 119 -6.51 16.67 -3.68
C GLY A 119 -5.25 17.47 -4.00
N ALA A 120 -5.37 18.52 -4.82
CA ALA A 120 -4.26 19.41 -5.16
C ALA A 120 -4.11 20.62 -4.19
N PHE A 121 -4.84 20.66 -3.08
CA PHE A 121 -4.87 21.82 -2.17
C PHE A 121 -3.49 22.24 -1.64
N THR A 122 -2.59 21.30 -1.48
CA THR A 122 -1.23 21.57 -1.00
C THR A 122 -0.27 22.09 -2.08
N ARG A 123 -0.75 22.18 -3.34
CA ARG A 123 0.07 22.54 -4.52
C ARG A 123 -0.22 23.95 -5.00
N ASN A 124 0.81 24.59 -5.55
CA ASN A 124 0.74 25.96 -6.11
C ASN A 124 1.20 26.01 -7.58
N ASP A 125 1.28 24.85 -8.26
CA ASP A 125 1.70 24.78 -9.66
C ASP A 125 0.51 24.96 -10.62
N LYS A 126 0.81 25.14 -11.92
CA LYS A 126 -0.19 25.34 -12.98
C LYS A 126 -0.68 24.04 -13.61
N GLU A 127 -0.23 22.88 -13.14
CA GLU A 127 -0.46 21.59 -13.79
C GLU A 127 -1.67 20.83 -13.22
N VAL A 128 -2.39 21.42 -12.27
CA VAL A 128 -3.60 20.81 -11.67
C VAL A 128 -4.63 20.39 -12.76
N GLY A 129 -4.79 21.19 -13.80
CA GLY A 129 -5.70 20.86 -14.90
C GLY A 129 -5.26 19.65 -15.72
N SER A 130 -3.98 19.54 -16.04
CA SER A 130 -3.43 18.38 -16.77
C SER A 130 -3.49 17.11 -15.94
N ASP A 131 -3.28 17.21 -14.61
CA ASP A 131 -3.39 16.06 -13.71
C ASP A 131 -4.83 15.57 -13.57
N ILE A 132 -5.82 16.46 -13.58
CA ILE A 132 -7.22 16.08 -13.63
C ILE A 132 -7.52 15.31 -14.93
N GLU A 133 -6.99 15.77 -16.07
CA GLU A 133 -7.15 15.08 -17.35
C GLU A 133 -6.45 13.70 -17.35
N MET A 134 -5.29 13.59 -16.71
CA MET A 134 -4.61 12.31 -16.48
C MET A 134 -5.48 11.37 -15.63
N VAL A 135 -6.02 11.84 -14.50
CA VAL A 135 -6.95 11.05 -13.67
C VAL A 135 -8.17 10.60 -14.46
N TYR A 136 -8.75 11.47 -15.30
CA TYR A 136 -9.87 11.10 -16.19
C TYR A 136 -9.47 10.07 -17.26
N GLY A 137 -8.20 10.04 -17.66
CA GLY A 137 -7.67 9.00 -18.55
C GLY A 137 -7.68 7.60 -17.92
N TYR A 138 -7.36 7.52 -16.63
CA TYR A 138 -7.42 6.26 -15.88
C TYR A 138 -8.84 5.90 -15.43
N PHE A 139 -9.67 6.88 -15.13
CA PHE A 139 -11.04 6.71 -14.64
C PHE A 139 -12.05 7.47 -15.52
N PRO A 140 -12.37 6.98 -16.75
CA PRO A 140 -13.24 7.70 -17.70
C PRO A 140 -14.62 8.04 -17.14
N ILE A 141 -15.16 7.18 -16.26
CA ILE A 141 -16.46 7.41 -15.62
C ILE A 141 -16.47 8.67 -14.75
N LEU A 142 -15.31 9.07 -14.17
CA LEU A 142 -15.21 10.31 -13.40
C LEU A 142 -15.31 11.54 -14.32
N ARG A 143 -14.80 11.46 -15.56
CA ARG A 143 -14.95 12.51 -16.58
C ARG A 143 -16.41 12.71 -16.95
N GLU A 144 -17.11 11.61 -17.21
CA GLU A 144 -18.54 11.64 -17.57
C GLU A 144 -19.37 12.28 -16.47
N ARG A 145 -19.00 12.03 -15.22
CA ARG A 145 -19.70 12.49 -14.02
C ARG A 145 -19.04 13.70 -13.33
N ARG A 146 -18.16 14.43 -14.02
CA ARG A 146 -17.33 15.48 -13.40
C ARG A 146 -18.12 16.56 -12.66
N ARG A 147 -19.36 16.86 -13.10
CA ARG A 147 -20.25 17.86 -12.49
C ARG A 147 -21.24 17.27 -11.49
N GLN A 148 -21.26 15.95 -11.31
CA GLN A 148 -22.13 15.27 -10.36
C GLN A 148 -21.52 15.35 -8.97
N GLN A 149 -22.34 15.56 -7.94
CA GLN A 149 -21.91 15.49 -6.55
C GLN A 149 -21.46 14.07 -6.21
N ALA A 150 -20.34 13.97 -5.48
CA ALA A 150 -19.70 12.69 -5.17
C ALA A 150 -20.57 11.77 -4.30
N GLY A 151 -21.49 12.32 -3.51
CA GLY A 151 -22.43 11.55 -2.71
C GLY A 151 -23.39 10.68 -3.54
N TYR A 152 -23.64 11.02 -4.81
CA TYR A 152 -24.49 10.24 -5.71
C TYR A 152 -23.75 9.22 -6.56
N LEU A 153 -22.43 9.09 -6.38
CA LEU A 153 -21.64 8.06 -7.06
C LEU A 153 -21.87 6.70 -6.42
N SER A 154 -21.76 5.63 -7.22
CA SER A 154 -21.68 4.27 -6.69
C SER A 154 -20.41 4.09 -5.80
N GLY A 155 -20.41 3.06 -4.96
CA GLY A 155 -19.25 2.78 -4.10
C GLY A 155 -17.94 2.60 -4.86
N GLY A 156 -17.96 1.93 -6.03
CA GLY A 156 -16.76 1.78 -6.86
C GLY A 156 -16.31 3.10 -7.49
N GLN A 157 -17.25 3.94 -7.92
CA GLN A 157 -16.93 5.27 -8.45
C GLN A 157 -16.38 6.20 -7.37
N GLN A 158 -16.87 6.11 -6.13
CA GLN A 158 -16.30 6.83 -4.98
C GLN A 158 -14.89 6.35 -4.68
N GLN A 159 -14.61 5.04 -4.80
CA GLN A 159 -13.25 4.51 -4.63
C GLN A 159 -12.29 5.03 -5.71
N MET A 160 -12.73 5.03 -6.96
CA MET A 160 -11.96 5.63 -8.07
C MET A 160 -11.69 7.12 -7.82
N LEU A 161 -12.69 7.86 -7.33
CA LEU A 161 -12.54 9.26 -6.98
C LEU A 161 -11.56 9.49 -5.82
N ALA A 162 -11.60 8.64 -4.79
CA ALA A 162 -10.69 8.72 -3.65
C ALA A 162 -9.23 8.46 -4.07
N ILE A 163 -9.00 7.45 -4.92
CA ILE A 163 -7.67 7.18 -5.51
C ILE A 163 -7.23 8.37 -6.39
N GLY A 164 -8.11 8.85 -7.28
CA GLY A 164 -7.84 10.01 -8.12
C GLY A 164 -7.46 11.26 -7.31
N ARG A 165 -8.18 11.52 -6.21
CA ARG A 165 -7.88 12.62 -5.29
C ARG A 165 -6.50 12.45 -4.63
N GLY A 166 -6.12 11.23 -4.25
CA GLY A 166 -4.79 10.93 -3.75
C GLY A 166 -3.69 11.21 -4.78
N LEU A 167 -3.90 10.85 -6.05
CA LEU A 167 -2.96 11.12 -7.16
C LEU A 167 -2.75 12.61 -7.41
N MET A 168 -3.78 13.45 -7.18
CA MET A 168 -3.68 14.90 -7.36
C MET A 168 -2.63 15.56 -6.46
N THR A 169 -2.17 14.90 -5.39
CA THR A 169 -1.05 15.39 -4.56
C THR A 169 0.29 15.24 -5.24
N ARG A 170 0.42 14.46 -6.33
CA ARG A 170 1.67 13.98 -6.94
C ARG A 170 2.57 13.29 -5.90
N PRO A 171 2.11 12.22 -5.27
CA PRO A 171 2.79 11.65 -4.14
C PRO A 171 4.08 10.92 -4.54
N ARG A 172 5.08 10.96 -3.63
CA ARG A 172 6.24 10.06 -3.66
C ARG A 172 5.83 8.63 -3.29
N VAL A 173 4.89 8.52 -2.36
CA VAL A 173 4.29 7.23 -1.94
C VAL A 173 2.79 7.42 -1.75
N LEU A 174 1.99 6.58 -2.43
CA LEU A 174 0.55 6.51 -2.28
C LEU A 174 0.20 5.33 -1.38
N LEU A 175 -0.41 5.60 -0.23
CA LEU A 175 -0.92 4.61 0.71
C LEU A 175 -2.39 4.32 0.42
N LEU A 176 -2.75 3.04 0.24
CA LEU A 176 -4.12 2.59 -0.06
C LEU A 176 -4.59 1.63 1.03
N ASP A 177 -5.66 2.00 1.74
CA ASP A 177 -6.23 1.21 2.83
C ASP A 177 -7.46 0.43 2.33
N GLU A 178 -7.31 -0.87 2.17
CA GLU A 178 -8.33 -1.84 1.72
C GLU A 178 -9.15 -1.36 0.49
N PRO A 179 -8.48 -1.03 -0.64
CA PRO A 179 -9.15 -0.47 -1.81
C PRO A 179 -10.20 -1.40 -2.44
N SER A 180 -10.21 -2.70 -2.11
CA SER A 180 -11.20 -3.67 -2.58
C SER A 180 -12.47 -3.75 -1.71
N LEU A 181 -12.47 -3.16 -0.52
CA LEU A 181 -13.51 -3.39 0.48
C LEU A 181 -14.91 -2.95 -0.02
N GLY A 182 -15.87 -3.87 0.08
CA GLY A 182 -17.27 -3.61 -0.27
C GLY A 182 -17.52 -3.41 -1.77
N LEU A 183 -16.61 -3.89 -2.63
CA LEU A 183 -16.75 -3.83 -4.08
C LEU A 183 -17.09 -5.19 -4.69
N SER A 184 -17.77 -5.17 -5.84
CA SER A 184 -17.99 -6.39 -6.62
C SER A 184 -16.67 -6.91 -7.19
N PRO A 185 -16.54 -8.24 -7.45
CA PRO A 185 -15.33 -8.82 -8.02
C PRO A 185 -14.85 -8.15 -9.31
N ILE A 186 -15.77 -7.72 -10.16
CA ILE A 186 -15.47 -7.03 -11.43
C ILE A 186 -14.80 -5.67 -11.13
N LEU A 187 -15.37 -4.89 -10.21
CA LEU A 187 -14.80 -3.58 -9.83
C LEU A 187 -13.46 -3.73 -9.12
N VAL A 188 -13.27 -4.78 -8.33
CA VAL A 188 -11.97 -5.09 -7.73
C VAL A 188 -10.92 -5.31 -8.81
N GLN A 189 -11.21 -6.14 -9.82
CA GLN A 189 -10.28 -6.38 -10.93
C GLN A 189 -9.97 -5.10 -11.70
N GLU A 190 -10.98 -4.26 -11.97
CA GLU A 190 -10.82 -2.99 -12.67
C GLU A 190 -9.89 -2.05 -11.87
N ILE A 191 -10.17 -1.82 -10.57
CA ILE A 191 -9.39 -0.91 -9.73
C ILE A 191 -7.94 -1.40 -9.59
N PHE A 192 -7.72 -2.69 -9.35
CA PHE A 192 -6.37 -3.23 -9.24
C PHE A 192 -5.62 -3.23 -10.57
N GLY A 193 -6.33 -3.42 -11.69
CA GLY A 193 -5.78 -3.21 -13.03
C GLY A 193 -5.32 -1.77 -13.24
N ILE A 194 -6.10 -0.79 -12.78
CA ILE A 194 -5.72 0.64 -12.84
C ILE A 194 -4.55 0.95 -11.91
N ILE A 195 -4.53 0.42 -10.68
CA ILE A 195 -3.39 0.56 -9.74
C ILE A 195 -2.09 0.06 -10.41
N ARG A 196 -2.14 -1.10 -11.06
CA ARG A 196 -0.98 -1.65 -11.76
C ARG A 196 -0.54 -0.75 -12.93
N ARG A 197 -1.48 -0.29 -13.75
CA ARG A 197 -1.19 0.63 -14.85
C ARG A 197 -0.60 1.97 -14.38
N LEU A 198 -1.12 2.55 -13.31
CA LEU A 198 -0.58 3.76 -12.70
C LEU A 198 0.87 3.58 -12.25
N ASN A 199 1.21 2.43 -11.70
CA ASN A 199 2.58 2.11 -11.34
C ASN A 199 3.48 1.95 -12.58
N GLU A 200 3.04 1.17 -13.59
CA GLU A 200 3.81 0.87 -14.79
C GLU A 200 3.99 2.10 -15.71
N GLU A 201 2.95 2.91 -15.89
CA GLU A 201 2.94 4.03 -16.84
C GLU A 201 3.44 5.34 -16.21
N GLN A 202 3.20 5.55 -14.92
CA GLN A 202 3.54 6.80 -14.21
C GLN A 202 4.64 6.63 -13.14
N GLY A 203 5.09 5.41 -12.88
CA GLY A 203 6.10 5.13 -11.86
C GLY A 203 5.64 5.40 -10.43
N VAL A 204 4.32 5.47 -10.15
CA VAL A 204 3.80 5.77 -8.81
C VAL A 204 4.19 4.67 -7.84
N THR A 205 4.95 5.02 -6.80
CA THR A 205 5.27 4.10 -5.70
C THR A 205 4.04 3.94 -4.81
N MET A 206 3.68 2.70 -4.50
CA MET A 206 2.46 2.43 -3.74
C MET A 206 2.70 1.44 -2.60
N MET A 207 2.03 1.69 -1.48
CA MET A 207 1.89 0.72 -0.41
C MET A 207 0.40 0.50 -0.17
N LEU A 208 -0.05 -0.74 -0.34
CA LEU A 208 -1.46 -1.09 -0.14
C LEU A 208 -1.61 -2.11 0.97
N VAL A 209 -2.64 -1.97 1.78
CA VAL A 209 -3.03 -2.98 2.76
C VAL A 209 -4.29 -3.66 2.28
N GLU A 210 -4.34 -4.97 2.40
CA GLU A 210 -5.44 -5.79 1.90
C GLU A 210 -5.68 -7.03 2.76
N GLN A 211 -6.93 -7.46 2.79
CA GLN A 211 -7.30 -8.76 3.33
C GLN A 211 -7.31 -9.83 2.23
N ASN A 212 -7.66 -9.45 0.99
CA ASN A 212 -7.68 -10.36 -0.17
C ASN A 212 -6.26 -10.58 -0.71
N ALA A 213 -5.58 -11.59 -0.17
CA ALA A 213 -4.20 -11.90 -0.52
C ALA A 213 -3.99 -12.21 -2.01
N ASN A 214 -4.98 -12.83 -2.67
CA ASN A 214 -4.86 -13.19 -4.09
C ASN A 214 -4.72 -11.94 -4.97
N VAL A 215 -5.64 -10.99 -4.80
CA VAL A 215 -5.63 -9.75 -5.59
C VAL A 215 -4.39 -8.92 -5.26
N ALA A 216 -4.06 -8.79 -3.97
CA ALA A 216 -2.93 -8.01 -3.50
C ALA A 216 -1.59 -8.52 -4.04
N LEU A 217 -1.31 -9.84 -3.88
CA LEU A 217 -0.05 -10.44 -4.34
C LEU A 217 0.09 -10.49 -5.86
N ARG A 218 -1.02 -10.60 -6.60
CA ARG A 218 -0.97 -10.52 -8.07
C ARG A 218 -0.67 -9.11 -8.58
N THR A 219 -0.92 -8.09 -7.76
CA THR A 219 -0.70 -6.69 -8.12
C THR A 219 0.65 -6.18 -7.63
N ALA A 220 1.09 -6.60 -6.45
CA ALA A 220 2.31 -6.12 -5.81
C ALA A 220 3.59 -6.80 -6.34
N ASP A 221 4.72 -6.11 -6.20
CA ASP A 221 6.06 -6.65 -6.43
C ASP A 221 6.57 -7.40 -5.18
N TYR A 222 6.24 -6.90 -3.99
CA TYR A 222 6.68 -7.43 -2.71
C TYR A 222 5.54 -7.42 -1.70
N GLY A 223 5.51 -8.38 -0.79
CA GLY A 223 4.50 -8.47 0.25
C GLY A 223 5.09 -8.68 1.63
N TYR A 224 4.39 -8.13 2.63
CA TYR A 224 4.59 -8.44 4.04
C TYR A 224 3.32 -9.04 4.60
N VAL A 225 3.45 -10.01 5.49
CA VAL A 225 2.33 -10.60 6.24
C VAL A 225 2.37 -10.05 7.65
N MET A 226 1.24 -9.49 8.09
CA MET A 226 1.10 -8.86 9.39
C MET A 226 0.10 -9.62 10.27
N GLU A 227 0.52 -9.99 11.47
CA GLU A 227 -0.31 -10.63 12.49
C GLU A 227 -0.10 -9.98 13.85
N ILE A 228 -1.18 -9.63 14.51
CA ILE A 228 -1.18 -9.07 15.90
C ILE A 228 -0.13 -7.97 16.07
N GLY A 229 -0.12 -7.03 15.14
CA GLY A 229 0.78 -5.86 15.16
C GLY A 229 2.24 -6.14 14.79
N ARG A 230 2.59 -7.30 14.25
CA ARG A 230 3.97 -7.66 13.85
C ARG A 230 4.03 -8.12 12.42
N ILE A 231 5.12 -7.83 11.74
CA ILE A 231 5.47 -8.50 10.48
C ILE A 231 6.00 -9.90 10.83
N VAL A 232 5.36 -10.93 10.29
CA VAL A 232 5.70 -12.33 10.54
C VAL A 232 6.38 -12.99 9.34
N MET A 233 6.18 -12.43 8.14
CA MET A 233 6.78 -12.93 6.90
C MET A 233 6.92 -11.75 5.92
N GLY A 234 7.90 -11.83 5.03
CA GLY A 234 8.06 -10.90 3.90
C GLY A 234 8.81 -11.59 2.78
N GLY A 235 8.49 -11.23 1.53
CA GLY A 235 9.13 -11.80 0.35
C GLY A 235 8.58 -11.19 -0.93
N SER A 236 9.18 -11.54 -2.07
CA SER A 236 8.60 -11.22 -3.37
C SER A 236 7.19 -11.81 -3.48
N SER A 237 6.31 -11.15 -4.24
CA SER A 237 4.95 -11.67 -4.42
C SER A 237 4.93 -13.08 -5.01
N GLN A 238 5.92 -13.43 -5.84
CA GLN A 238 6.06 -14.78 -6.40
C GLN A 238 6.40 -15.81 -5.31
N GLU A 239 7.35 -15.51 -4.43
CA GLU A 239 7.70 -16.39 -3.30
C GLU A 239 6.53 -16.58 -2.35
N LEU A 240 5.80 -15.51 -2.03
CA LEU A 240 4.63 -15.57 -1.16
C LEU A 240 3.47 -16.39 -1.79
N LEU A 241 3.20 -16.21 -3.09
CA LEU A 241 2.21 -17.00 -3.81
C LEU A 241 2.55 -18.49 -3.85
N ALA A 242 3.86 -18.84 -3.87
CA ALA A 242 4.32 -20.22 -3.85
C ALA A 242 4.39 -20.83 -2.44
N SER A 243 4.30 -20.02 -1.39
CA SER A 243 4.36 -20.49 0.00
C SER A 243 3.14 -21.30 0.39
N GLU A 244 3.33 -22.51 0.93
CA GLU A 244 2.24 -23.37 1.42
C GLU A 244 1.41 -22.67 2.51
N ASP A 245 2.05 -21.94 3.42
CA ASP A 245 1.37 -21.21 4.49
C ASP A 245 0.44 -20.11 3.94
N ILE A 246 0.90 -19.37 2.92
CA ILE A 246 0.07 -18.35 2.27
C ILE A 246 -1.08 -19.00 1.51
N GLN A 247 -0.85 -20.10 0.82
CA GLN A 247 -1.88 -20.85 0.09
C GLN A 247 -2.95 -21.40 1.05
N GLU A 248 -2.54 -21.98 2.17
CA GLU A 248 -3.48 -22.58 3.14
C GLU A 248 -4.23 -21.51 3.93
N PHE A 249 -3.52 -20.50 4.51
CA PHE A 249 -4.12 -19.57 5.48
C PHE A 249 -4.73 -18.32 4.87
N TYR A 250 -4.28 -17.89 3.69
CA TYR A 250 -4.71 -16.63 3.07
C TYR A 250 -5.38 -16.81 1.70
N LEU A 251 -5.04 -17.87 0.93
CA LEU A 251 -5.66 -18.11 -0.38
C LEU A 251 -6.76 -19.19 -0.31
N GLY A 252 -6.89 -19.88 0.81
CA GLY A 252 -7.92 -20.92 1.00
C GLY A 252 -7.72 -22.16 0.11
N VAL A 253 -6.54 -22.32 -0.51
CA VAL A 253 -6.19 -23.50 -1.30
C VAL A 253 -5.95 -24.65 -0.32
N GLN A 254 -6.86 -25.59 -0.27
CA GLN A 254 -6.66 -26.82 0.48
C GLN A 254 -5.68 -27.68 -0.31
N GLY A 255 -4.45 -27.84 0.18
CA GLY A 255 -3.57 -28.94 -0.27
C GLY A 255 -4.34 -30.25 -0.14
N GLU A 256 -4.10 -31.21 -1.03
CA GLU A 256 -4.77 -32.52 -1.04
C GLU A 256 -4.86 -33.07 0.39
N SER A 257 -6.08 -33.02 0.91
CA SER A 257 -6.40 -33.50 2.25
C SER A 257 -6.09 -34.99 2.27
N GLN A 258 -4.98 -35.39 2.89
CA GLN A 258 -4.87 -36.76 3.39
C GLN A 258 -6.04 -36.95 4.37
N ARG A 259 -7.11 -37.59 3.89
CA ARG A 259 -8.27 -37.95 4.69
C ARG A 259 -7.81 -38.68 5.96
N GLY A 260 -7.82 -38.00 7.10
CA GLY A 260 -7.49 -38.57 8.40
C GLY A 260 -6.63 -37.75 9.35
N GLN A 261 -5.97 -36.68 8.93
CA GLN A 261 -5.23 -35.81 9.87
C GLN A 261 -6.12 -34.68 10.39
N LYS A 262 -6.26 -34.62 11.73
CA LYS A 262 -7.11 -33.62 12.39
C LYS A 262 -6.52 -32.21 12.14
N ARG A 263 -7.33 -31.32 11.54
CA ARG A 263 -7.05 -29.95 11.06
C ARG A 263 -6.38 -29.02 12.08
N TRP A 264 -6.44 -29.32 13.37
CA TRP A 264 -5.92 -28.50 14.48
C TRP A 264 -4.46 -28.77 14.85
N LYS A 265 -3.74 -29.65 14.13
CA LYS A 265 -2.32 -29.98 14.39
C LYS A 265 -1.31 -29.23 13.54
N ARG A 266 -1.70 -28.56 12.45
CA ARG A 266 -0.76 -27.73 11.68
C ARG A 266 -0.62 -26.36 12.34
N ARG A 267 0.59 -26.04 12.78
CA ARG A 267 0.98 -24.70 13.25
C ARG A 267 1.58 -23.95 12.07
N LYS A 268 1.32 -22.64 11.99
CA LYS A 268 2.04 -21.77 11.03
C LYS A 268 3.55 -21.86 11.29
N THR A 269 4.36 -21.86 10.22
CA THR A 269 5.81 -22.05 10.35
C THR A 269 6.51 -20.89 11.06
N TRP A 270 5.90 -19.71 11.10
CA TRP A 270 6.42 -18.50 11.76
C TRP A 270 5.91 -18.27 13.20
N ARG A 271 5.28 -19.25 13.81
CA ARG A 271 4.88 -19.20 15.23
C ARG A 271 5.85 -19.93 16.13
#